data_a738dc33ee81ed8f938e5734a589cfef
#
_entry.id   a738dc33ee81ed8f938e5734a589cfef
#
_cell.length_a   1.000
_cell.length_b   1.000
_cell.length_c   1.000
_cell.angle_alpha   90.00
_cell.angle_beta   90.00
_cell.angle_gamma   90.00
#
_symmetry.space_group_name_H-M   'P 1'
#
loop_
_entity.id
_entity.type
_entity.pdbx_description
1 polymer ?
#
loop_
_entity_poly.entity_id
_entity_poly.type
_entity_poly.pdbx_seq_one_letter_code
_entity_poly.pdbx_strand_id
1 'polypeptide(L)'
;MESLRTASQPRRTAQVPGAFAVFVLLSSTACEPALNGENAPARASAQQRSSEWDYWAPQRDMIQRGVQAILQCNGLFTSHRPVDLVFEQELAYLASPVGSAEGGDYEVNEELRAVAIGKDGAVPTMRAAFREGIGCVTMAPDQDFDDIGSLPEHPMGAPVRDASDIPWPDGDLVEEVVVPDGVDADALQAASQWAFERESPEQVTLSLLVVHDGVIIHERYADGVNMDTRTRTWSTAKSIAVTLIGMTVDDGLLSLDDPLPFEWLPRQNPEDTDPRREITLRHLLNMSSGLETVDNRGMEYATGSGLSYWAGASSVTGALSRALIREPGSSWDYENYDTLLGVLAMKLALGGGDAYLEFPRRRLLDVIGMRNTLLSTDRFGDFILSSQVYTNARDLGRFGLLYLNGGVWNGERLLSEEWIEFTRTPAPATADRGNMYGGQWWLVPDGRDDVPKDAYSTAGNRGQFVLVVPSHDLVIVRRGLDYGRQGFNRWDLLREVLKAFG
;
A
#
# COMPACT_ATOMS: atom_id res chain seq x y z
N MET A 1 -40.78 63.21 2.04
CA MET A 1 -40.08 64.48 2.16
C MET A 1 -38.62 64.17 1.95
N GLU A 2 -38.26 64.37 0.76
CA GLU A 2 -37.27 65.32 0.20
C GLU A 2 -35.86 64.93 0.51
N SER A 3 -35.10 64.55 -0.36
CA SER A 3 -34.71 64.98 -1.74
C SER A 3 -33.27 65.47 -1.73
N LEU A 4 -32.48 64.88 -2.65
CA LEU A 4 -31.58 65.55 -3.60
C LEU A 4 -30.22 66.03 -3.06
N ARG A 5 -29.11 65.85 -3.65
CA ARG A 5 -28.54 65.69 -5.00
C ARG A 5 -27.02 65.83 -4.93
N THR A 6 -26.33 64.99 -5.64
CA THR A 6 -25.26 65.20 -6.64
C THR A 6 -24.16 66.23 -6.42
N ALA A 7 -22.90 65.84 -6.63
CA ALA A 7 -21.91 66.39 -7.60
C ALA A 7 -20.56 65.65 -7.50
N SER A 8 -20.16 64.91 -8.49
CA SER A 8 -19.15 65.08 -9.57
C SER A 8 -17.73 65.47 -9.15
N GLN A 9 -16.82 64.59 -9.42
CA GLN A 9 -15.41 64.52 -9.87
C GLN A 9 -14.61 65.84 -10.00
N PRO A 10 -13.22 65.86 -10.04
CA PRO A 10 -12.40 64.97 -10.89
C PRO A 10 -11.01 64.53 -10.36
N ARG A 11 -10.48 63.61 -11.11
CA ARG A 11 -9.12 63.05 -11.28
C ARG A 11 -7.91 63.89 -10.78
N ARG A 12 -6.97 63.21 -10.11
CA ARG A 12 -5.53 63.40 -10.32
C ARG A 12 -4.80 62.07 -10.23
N THR A 13 -4.06 61.78 -11.29
CA THR A 13 -3.08 60.73 -11.50
C THR A 13 -1.88 60.95 -10.60
N ALA A 14 -1.42 59.87 -9.92
CA ALA A 14 -0.05 59.80 -9.42
C ALA A 14 0.52 58.40 -9.81
N GLN A 15 1.52 58.42 -10.67
CA GLN A 15 2.39 57.30 -11.01
C GLN A 15 3.22 56.94 -9.79
N VAL A 16 3.33 55.66 -9.49
CA VAL A 16 4.35 55.07 -8.60
C VAL A 16 5.00 53.91 -9.36
N PRO A 17 6.33 53.79 -9.34
CA PRO A 17 7.07 52.90 -10.24
C PRO A 17 7.22 51.50 -9.67
N GLY A 18 7.22 50.56 -10.57
CA GLY A 18 7.99 49.32 -10.62
C GLY A 18 7.95 48.43 -9.39
N ALA A 19 7.00 47.50 -9.31
CA ALA A 19 7.16 46.27 -8.54
C ALA A 19 7.61 45.15 -9.51
N PHE A 20 8.77 44.62 -9.31
CA PHE A 20 9.27 43.40 -9.96
C PHE A 20 8.31 42.25 -9.64
N ALA A 21 7.54 41.84 -10.63
CA ALA A 21 6.83 40.56 -10.59
C ALA A 21 7.83 39.44 -10.82
N VAL A 22 8.18 38.74 -9.76
CA VAL A 22 8.82 37.42 -9.89
C VAL A 22 7.74 36.50 -10.42
N PHE A 23 7.78 36.24 -11.71
CA PHE A 23 7.07 35.11 -12.31
C PHE A 23 7.70 33.83 -11.79
N VAL A 24 7.11 33.23 -10.78
CA VAL A 24 7.28 31.81 -10.49
C VAL A 24 6.49 31.10 -11.60
N LEU A 25 7.21 30.63 -12.62
CA LEU A 25 6.73 29.64 -13.54
C LEU A 25 6.46 28.37 -12.74
N LEU A 26 5.23 28.21 -12.27
CA LEU A 26 4.68 26.92 -11.92
C LEU A 26 4.53 26.15 -13.24
N SER A 27 5.56 25.44 -13.64
CA SER A 27 5.41 24.37 -14.59
C SER A 27 4.52 23.31 -13.91
N SER A 28 3.25 23.29 -14.27
CA SER A 28 2.37 22.15 -14.03
C SER A 28 2.83 20.99 -14.91
N THR A 29 3.88 20.32 -14.49
CA THR A 29 4.10 18.94 -14.89
C THR A 29 3.07 18.13 -14.11
N ALA A 30 2.11 17.56 -14.85
CA ALA A 30 1.26 16.49 -14.34
C ALA A 30 2.16 15.41 -13.76
N CYS A 31 2.32 15.39 -12.43
CA CYS A 31 2.90 14.25 -11.75
C CYS A 31 1.84 13.16 -11.79
N GLU A 32 1.96 12.20 -12.72
CA GLU A 32 1.67 10.84 -12.28
C GLU A 32 2.42 10.69 -10.95
N PRO A 33 1.77 10.25 -9.86
CA PRO A 33 2.52 9.89 -8.69
C PRO A 33 3.39 8.71 -9.11
N ALA A 34 4.65 8.98 -9.37
CA ALA A 34 5.63 7.93 -9.42
C ALA A 34 5.58 7.30 -8.02
N LEU A 35 4.85 6.20 -7.87
CA LEU A 35 4.92 5.31 -6.72
C LEU A 35 6.32 4.66 -6.65
N ASN A 36 7.25 5.25 -7.32
CA ASN A 36 8.57 4.76 -7.55
C ASN A 36 9.56 5.77 -7.00
N GLY A 37 10.07 5.44 -5.82
CA GLY A 37 11.45 5.72 -5.47
C GLY A 37 11.93 7.17 -5.39
N GLU A 38 11.06 8.19 -5.35
CA GLU A 38 11.54 9.54 -5.04
C GLU A 38 11.96 9.71 -3.57
N ASN A 39 11.76 8.69 -2.74
CA ASN A 39 12.11 8.70 -1.34
C ASN A 39 13.35 7.88 -0.97
N ALA A 40 14.12 7.38 -1.93
CA ALA A 40 15.49 7.08 -1.60
C ALA A 40 16.20 8.43 -1.34
N PRO A 41 16.83 8.64 -0.17
CA PRO A 41 17.51 9.90 0.09
C PRO A 41 18.48 10.17 -1.06
N ALA A 42 18.25 11.28 -1.79
CA ALA A 42 19.17 11.72 -2.79
C ALA A 42 20.56 11.69 -2.16
N ARG A 43 21.50 10.95 -2.75
CA ARG A 43 22.90 11.03 -2.35
C ARG A 43 23.29 12.50 -2.45
N ALA A 44 23.26 13.22 -1.34
CA ALA A 44 23.95 14.48 -1.21
C ALA A 44 25.39 14.17 -1.56
N SER A 45 25.93 14.80 -2.61
CA SER A 45 27.33 14.64 -2.94
C SER A 45 28.14 14.92 -1.67
N ALA A 46 29.23 14.18 -1.48
CA ALA A 46 30.07 14.30 -0.28
C ALA A 46 30.56 15.75 -0.01
N GLN A 47 30.44 16.64 -1.01
CA GLN A 47 30.79 18.06 -0.93
C GLN A 47 29.70 18.98 -0.36
N GLN A 48 28.44 18.53 -0.25
CA GLN A 48 27.34 19.33 0.34
C GLN A 48 27.10 19.04 1.83
N ARG A 49 27.91 18.19 2.46
CA ARG A 49 27.82 17.88 3.90
C ARG A 49 28.52 18.91 4.80
N SER A 50 28.82 20.11 4.32
CA SER A 50 29.55 21.09 5.10
C SER A 50 28.60 22.04 5.80
N SER A 51 28.58 22.01 7.09
CA SER A 51 28.30 23.06 8.05
C SER A 51 26.96 23.08 8.79
N GLU A 52 25.93 22.35 8.40
CA GLU A 52 24.69 22.31 9.17
C GLU A 52 24.56 20.99 9.94
N TRP A 53 24.27 21.07 11.24
CA TRP A 53 24.06 19.90 12.07
C TRP A 53 22.75 19.21 11.64
N ASP A 54 22.83 17.91 11.31
CA ASP A 54 21.68 17.11 10.91
C ASP A 54 20.99 16.50 12.14
N TYR A 55 20.00 17.19 12.65
CA TYR A 55 19.23 16.77 13.82
C TYR A 55 18.44 15.47 13.61
N TRP A 56 18.19 15.07 12.36
CA TRP A 56 17.36 13.93 12.01
C TRP A 56 18.15 12.65 11.68
N ALA A 57 19.49 12.76 11.59
CA ALA A 57 20.34 11.64 11.21
C ALA A 57 20.14 10.41 12.11
N PRO A 58 20.16 10.51 13.45
CA PRO A 58 19.98 9.33 14.30
C PRO A 58 18.63 8.65 14.11
N GLN A 59 17.58 9.43 13.84
CA GLN A 59 16.24 8.90 13.61
C GLN A 59 16.14 8.21 12.26
N ARG A 60 16.71 8.80 11.20
CA ARG A 60 16.79 8.13 9.89
C ARG A 60 17.58 6.84 9.95
N ASP A 61 18.71 6.81 10.65
CA ASP A 61 19.52 5.62 10.80
C ASP A 61 18.76 4.52 11.57
N MET A 62 18.05 4.89 12.63
CA MET A 62 17.17 3.97 13.36
C MET A 62 16.09 3.39 12.44
N ILE A 63 15.40 4.23 11.67
CA ILE A 63 14.36 3.80 10.72
C ILE A 63 14.95 2.88 9.65
N GLN A 64 16.13 3.18 9.09
CA GLN A 64 16.78 2.32 8.10
C GLN A 64 17.13 0.94 8.66
N ARG A 65 17.62 0.87 9.92
CA ARG A 65 17.81 -0.41 10.63
C ARG A 65 16.48 -1.15 10.80
N GLY A 66 15.41 -0.45 11.15
CA GLY A 66 14.06 -1.02 11.28
C GLY A 66 13.51 -1.54 9.93
N VAL A 67 13.72 -0.81 8.83
CA VAL A 67 13.39 -1.28 7.48
C VAL A 67 14.12 -2.59 7.18
N GLN A 68 15.42 -2.65 7.45
CA GLN A 68 16.19 -3.88 7.23
C GLN A 68 15.69 -5.01 8.13
N ALA A 69 15.46 -4.75 9.42
CA ALA A 69 15.00 -5.77 10.36
C ALA A 69 13.70 -6.43 9.89
N ILE A 70 12.70 -5.64 9.50
CA ILE A 70 11.41 -6.18 9.06
C ILE A 70 11.48 -6.86 7.69
N LEU A 71 12.25 -6.31 6.73
CA LEU A 71 12.40 -6.92 5.41
C LEU A 71 13.21 -8.23 5.50
N GLN A 72 14.29 -8.24 6.27
CA GLN A 72 15.13 -9.43 6.45
C GLN A 72 14.38 -10.51 7.21
N CYS A 73 13.68 -10.17 8.30
CA CYS A 73 12.85 -11.10 9.06
C CYS A 73 11.77 -11.75 8.18
N ASN A 74 11.01 -10.94 7.42
CA ASN A 74 9.98 -11.48 6.54
C ASN A 74 10.57 -12.24 5.34
N GLY A 75 11.70 -11.81 4.80
CA GLY A 75 12.40 -12.54 3.74
C GLY A 75 12.76 -13.95 4.18
N LEU A 76 13.32 -14.09 5.39
CA LEU A 76 13.75 -15.37 5.95
C LEU A 76 12.55 -16.22 6.43
N PHE A 77 11.67 -15.67 7.29
CA PHE A 77 10.71 -16.46 8.06
C PHE A 77 9.28 -16.45 7.51
N THR A 78 8.91 -15.47 6.68
CA THR A 78 7.61 -15.41 6.01
C THR A 78 7.68 -15.92 4.58
N SER A 79 8.72 -15.52 3.83
CA SER A 79 8.92 -15.89 2.43
C SER A 79 9.78 -17.15 2.27
N HIS A 80 10.45 -17.62 3.34
CA HIS A 80 11.36 -18.77 3.34
C HIS A 80 12.47 -18.68 2.28
N ARG A 81 12.99 -17.46 2.07
CA ARG A 81 14.04 -17.19 1.09
C ARG A 81 15.41 -17.27 1.74
N PRO A 82 16.42 -17.82 1.08
CA PRO A 82 17.78 -17.87 1.60
C PRO A 82 18.36 -16.44 1.76
N VAL A 83 19.29 -16.28 2.70
CA VAL A 83 19.82 -14.98 3.13
C VAL A 83 20.48 -14.20 1.99
N ASP A 84 21.14 -14.87 1.05
CA ASP A 84 21.75 -14.28 -0.13
C ASP A 84 20.70 -13.61 -1.03
N LEU A 85 19.59 -14.28 -1.34
CA LEU A 85 18.47 -13.70 -2.09
C LEU A 85 17.77 -12.57 -1.32
N VAL A 86 17.72 -12.66 0.01
CA VAL A 86 17.18 -11.54 0.81
C VAL A 86 18.05 -10.30 0.66
N PHE A 87 19.38 -10.41 0.74
CA PHE A 87 20.28 -9.29 0.53
C PHE A 87 20.27 -8.78 -0.90
N GLU A 88 20.28 -9.66 -1.89
CA GLU A 88 20.30 -9.31 -3.30
C GLU A 88 19.00 -8.60 -3.74
N GLN A 89 17.84 -9.05 -3.26
CA GLN A 89 16.56 -8.65 -3.82
C GLN A 89 15.71 -7.84 -2.84
N GLU A 90 15.46 -8.33 -1.61
CA GLU A 90 14.62 -7.59 -0.66
C GLU A 90 15.32 -6.32 -0.16
N LEU A 91 16.59 -6.45 0.24
CA LEU A 91 17.38 -5.35 0.76
C LEU A 91 17.97 -4.43 -0.32
N ALA A 92 17.84 -4.77 -1.62
CA ALA A 92 18.13 -3.83 -2.70
C ALA A 92 17.31 -2.53 -2.62
N TYR A 93 16.21 -2.54 -1.88
CA TYR A 93 15.43 -1.35 -1.53
C TYR A 93 16.24 -0.33 -0.71
N LEU A 94 17.22 -0.79 0.08
CA LEU A 94 18.08 0.05 0.91
C LEU A 94 19.32 0.50 0.11
N ALA A 95 19.70 1.76 0.25
CA ALA A 95 20.92 2.28 -0.37
C ALA A 95 22.20 1.62 0.18
N SER A 96 22.18 1.22 1.46
CA SER A 96 23.30 0.61 2.16
C SER A 96 22.77 -0.23 3.32
N PRO A 97 22.46 -1.51 3.10
CA PRO A 97 22.11 -2.42 4.19
C PRO A 97 23.29 -2.62 5.13
N VAL A 98 23.00 -2.92 6.40
CA VAL A 98 24.00 -3.27 7.39
C VAL A 98 24.45 -4.71 7.13
N GLY A 99 25.75 -4.88 6.83
CA GLY A 99 26.33 -6.19 6.52
C GLY A 99 26.05 -6.68 5.09
N SER A 100 26.24 -7.97 4.91
CA SER A 100 26.02 -8.70 3.65
C SER A 100 25.51 -10.10 3.96
N ALA A 101 25.25 -10.93 2.95
CA ALA A 101 24.87 -12.33 3.15
C ALA A 101 25.93 -13.15 3.93
N GLU A 102 27.21 -12.76 3.84
CA GLU A 102 28.33 -13.41 4.53
C GLU A 102 28.42 -12.99 6.01
N GLY A 103 27.70 -11.96 6.43
CA GLY A 103 27.67 -11.49 7.81
C GLY A 103 27.82 -9.97 7.93
N GLY A 104 27.91 -9.49 9.20
CA GLY A 104 28.05 -8.08 9.52
C GLY A 104 27.45 -7.76 10.88
N ASP A 105 27.17 -6.46 11.12
CA ASP A 105 26.57 -6.00 12.37
C ASP A 105 25.05 -6.25 12.39
N TYR A 106 24.66 -7.52 12.21
CA TYR A 106 23.30 -8.01 12.40
C TYR A 106 23.30 -9.42 13.00
N GLU A 107 22.17 -9.85 13.49
CA GLU A 107 21.94 -11.19 14.03
C GLU A 107 20.66 -11.78 13.46
N VAL A 108 20.73 -13.06 13.08
CA VAL A 108 19.55 -13.90 12.80
C VAL A 108 19.47 -14.95 13.89
N ASN A 109 18.37 -14.95 14.64
CA ASN A 109 18.07 -15.98 15.63
C ASN A 109 17.02 -16.91 15.02
N GLU A 110 17.47 -18.08 14.57
CA GLU A 110 16.62 -19.09 13.91
C GLU A 110 15.61 -19.71 14.88
N GLU A 111 15.98 -19.93 16.16
CA GLU A 111 15.10 -20.52 17.18
C GLU A 111 13.92 -19.59 17.50
N LEU A 112 14.20 -18.30 17.70
CA LEU A 112 13.20 -17.29 17.97
C LEU A 112 12.54 -16.73 16.71
N ARG A 113 13.05 -17.10 15.52
CA ARG A 113 12.66 -16.54 14.22
C ARG A 113 12.68 -15.02 14.24
N ALA A 114 13.79 -14.45 14.65
CA ALA A 114 13.94 -13.00 14.87
C ALA A 114 15.26 -12.48 14.27
N VAL A 115 15.28 -11.17 14.00
CA VAL A 115 16.42 -10.46 13.41
C VAL A 115 16.70 -9.21 14.25
N ALA A 116 18.00 -8.93 14.51
CA ALA A 116 18.47 -7.70 15.13
C ALA A 116 19.50 -7.01 14.22
N ILE A 117 19.36 -5.69 14.00
CA ILE A 117 20.20 -4.92 13.08
C ILE A 117 20.94 -3.83 13.85
N GLY A 118 22.27 -3.79 13.68
CA GLY A 118 23.14 -2.75 14.27
C GLY A 118 23.28 -2.90 15.76
N LYS A 119 24.07 -3.87 16.22
CA LYS A 119 24.27 -4.17 17.65
C LYS A 119 25.11 -3.12 18.35
N ASP A 120 25.99 -2.44 17.61
CA ASP A 120 26.95 -1.50 18.16
C ASP A 120 26.67 -0.07 17.71
N GLY A 121 26.89 0.90 18.60
CA GLY A 121 26.88 2.32 18.26
C GLY A 121 25.82 3.17 18.96
N ALA A 122 25.76 4.45 18.58
CA ALA A 122 24.89 5.45 19.19
C ALA A 122 23.42 5.35 18.69
N VAL A 123 23.17 4.59 17.61
CA VAL A 123 21.83 4.36 17.05
C VAL A 123 21.28 3.06 17.62
N PRO A 124 20.02 3.05 18.09
CA PRO A 124 19.44 1.84 18.67
C PRO A 124 19.52 0.62 17.74
N THR A 125 19.70 -0.56 18.32
CA THR A 125 19.51 -1.83 17.65
C THR A 125 18.02 -2.00 17.34
N MET A 126 17.70 -2.24 16.06
CA MET A 126 16.30 -2.47 15.64
C MET A 126 16.06 -3.96 15.44
N ARG A 127 14.90 -4.42 15.88
CA ARG A 127 14.54 -5.84 15.86
C ARG A 127 13.19 -6.08 15.22
N ALA A 128 13.05 -7.25 14.62
CA ALA A 128 11.76 -7.78 14.18
C ALA A 128 11.70 -9.29 14.50
N ALA A 129 10.55 -9.76 14.92
CA ALA A 129 10.34 -11.16 15.24
C ALA A 129 9.09 -11.69 14.52
N PHE A 130 9.18 -12.92 14.02
CA PHE A 130 8.09 -13.61 13.36
C PHE A 130 7.06 -14.10 14.38
N ARG A 131 5.78 -13.83 14.08
CA ARG A 131 4.64 -14.32 14.85
C ARG A 131 3.73 -15.13 13.94
N GLU A 132 3.31 -16.30 14.43
CA GLU A 132 2.49 -17.22 13.65
C GLU A 132 1.15 -16.58 13.25
N GLY A 133 0.76 -16.71 11.99
CA GLY A 133 -0.46 -16.11 11.44
C GLY A 133 -0.41 -14.61 11.17
N ILE A 134 0.66 -13.92 11.59
CA ILE A 134 0.85 -12.46 11.43
C ILE A 134 2.01 -12.13 10.48
N GLY A 135 3.10 -12.91 10.52
CA GLY A 135 4.37 -12.55 9.91
C GLY A 135 5.29 -11.81 10.89
N CYS A 136 6.30 -11.10 10.39
CA CYS A 136 7.20 -10.37 11.28
C CYS A 136 6.59 -9.08 11.81
N VAL A 137 6.85 -8.80 13.08
CA VAL A 137 6.43 -7.58 13.80
C VAL A 137 7.67 -6.79 14.19
N THR A 138 7.67 -5.50 13.93
CA THR A 138 8.75 -4.59 14.35
C THR A 138 8.67 -4.31 15.85
N MET A 139 9.78 -4.50 16.56
CA MET A 139 9.89 -4.25 18.00
C MET A 139 10.30 -2.79 18.26
N ALA A 140 9.99 -2.28 19.46
CA ALA A 140 10.46 -0.95 19.87
C ALA A 140 11.99 -0.93 20.07
N PRO A 141 12.63 0.25 19.97
CA PRO A 141 14.08 0.37 20.10
C PRO A 141 14.64 -0.09 21.45
N ASP A 142 13.83 -0.04 22.51
CA ASP A 142 14.15 -0.43 23.89
C ASP A 142 13.77 -1.88 24.24
N GLN A 143 13.17 -2.61 23.30
CA GLN A 143 12.85 -4.03 23.47
C GLN A 143 13.99 -4.90 22.97
N ASP A 144 14.13 -6.10 23.55
CA ASP A 144 15.05 -7.14 23.11
C ASP A 144 14.32 -8.48 22.82
N PHE A 145 15.08 -9.55 22.59
CA PHE A 145 14.49 -10.84 22.25
C PHE A 145 13.70 -11.48 23.41
N ASP A 146 13.93 -11.08 24.66
CA ASP A 146 13.15 -11.54 25.81
C ASP A 146 11.71 -10.98 25.78
N ASP A 147 11.50 -9.88 25.05
CA ASP A 147 10.20 -9.22 24.90
C ASP A 147 9.33 -9.82 23.78
N ILE A 148 9.81 -10.78 22.99
CA ILE A 148 9.07 -11.37 21.87
C ILE A 148 7.72 -11.93 22.32
N GLY A 149 7.65 -12.49 23.54
CA GLY A 149 6.41 -13.01 24.12
C GLY A 149 5.33 -11.96 24.34
N SER A 150 5.68 -10.65 24.32
CA SER A 150 4.72 -9.54 24.44
C SER A 150 4.10 -9.11 23.10
N LEU A 151 4.64 -9.59 21.97
CA LEU A 151 4.13 -9.26 20.64
C LEU A 151 2.81 -9.98 20.37
N PRO A 152 1.95 -9.41 19.52
CA PRO A 152 0.65 -9.99 19.18
C PRO A 152 0.77 -11.42 18.65
N GLU A 153 -0.21 -12.24 18.97
CA GLU A 153 -0.44 -13.55 18.39
C GLU A 153 -1.78 -13.57 17.65
N HIS A 154 -1.85 -14.28 16.54
CA HIS A 154 -3.10 -14.44 15.83
C HIS A 154 -3.94 -15.54 16.51
N PRO A 155 -5.18 -15.25 16.96
CA PRO A 155 -5.97 -16.20 17.75
C PRO A 155 -6.30 -17.50 16.99
N MET A 156 -6.37 -17.46 15.66
CA MET A 156 -6.57 -18.65 14.82
C MET A 156 -5.24 -19.35 14.44
N GLY A 157 -4.08 -18.84 14.87
CA GLY A 157 -2.78 -19.33 14.42
C GLY A 157 -2.52 -19.17 12.92
N ALA A 158 -1.62 -20.01 12.38
CA ALA A 158 -1.32 -19.99 10.94
C ALA A 158 -2.51 -20.45 10.09
N PRO A 159 -2.70 -19.90 8.88
CA PRO A 159 -3.67 -20.45 7.94
C PRO A 159 -3.26 -21.85 7.48
N VAL A 160 -4.25 -22.73 7.24
CA VAL A 160 -4.02 -24.03 6.62
C VAL A 160 -3.73 -23.81 5.14
N ARG A 161 -2.48 -24.07 4.73
CA ARG A 161 -1.98 -23.71 3.39
C ARG A 161 -2.24 -24.74 2.33
N ASP A 162 -2.23 -26.03 2.69
CA ASP A 162 -2.35 -27.11 1.72
C ASP A 162 -3.77 -27.17 1.13
N ALA A 163 -3.84 -26.87 -0.14
CA ALA A 163 -5.03 -26.93 -0.97
C ALA A 163 -4.67 -27.44 -2.38
N SER A 164 -3.60 -28.25 -2.45
CA SER A 164 -3.06 -28.79 -3.71
C SER A 164 -3.97 -29.81 -4.39
N ASP A 165 -4.92 -30.39 -3.67
CA ASP A 165 -5.94 -31.33 -4.16
C ASP A 165 -7.29 -30.67 -4.46
N ILE A 166 -7.44 -29.38 -4.16
CA ILE A 166 -8.67 -28.62 -4.42
C ILE A 166 -8.48 -27.83 -5.72
N PRO A 167 -9.42 -27.95 -6.71
CA PRO A 167 -9.32 -27.20 -7.96
C PRO A 167 -9.30 -25.67 -7.77
N TRP A 168 -8.58 -24.99 -8.66
CA TRP A 168 -8.65 -23.53 -8.80
C TRP A 168 -10.08 -23.08 -9.17
N PRO A 169 -10.62 -21.97 -8.62
CA PRO A 169 -9.97 -21.01 -7.74
C PRO A 169 -10.07 -21.30 -6.23
N ASP A 170 -10.82 -22.29 -5.80
CA ASP A 170 -11.01 -22.61 -4.38
C ASP A 170 -9.76 -23.21 -3.74
N GLY A 171 -8.90 -23.84 -4.54
CA GLY A 171 -7.61 -24.38 -4.16
C GLY A 171 -6.53 -24.11 -5.21
N ASP A 172 -5.44 -24.88 -5.14
CA ASP A 172 -4.25 -24.65 -5.96
C ASP A 172 -4.05 -25.70 -7.06
N LEU A 173 -4.98 -26.67 -7.20
CA LEU A 173 -4.91 -27.66 -8.27
C LEU A 173 -5.22 -27.01 -9.61
N VAL A 174 -4.22 -26.96 -10.49
CA VAL A 174 -4.32 -26.63 -11.90
C VAL A 174 -3.70 -27.79 -12.67
N GLU A 175 -4.51 -28.60 -13.33
CA GLU A 175 -4.01 -29.80 -14.04
C GLU A 175 -3.11 -29.41 -15.21
N GLU A 176 -3.51 -28.42 -15.98
CA GLU A 176 -2.77 -27.88 -17.11
C GLU A 176 -3.15 -26.42 -17.33
N VAL A 177 -2.16 -25.57 -17.62
CA VAL A 177 -2.40 -24.18 -18.04
C VAL A 177 -2.62 -24.17 -19.55
N VAL A 178 -3.88 -23.99 -19.96
CA VAL A 178 -4.28 -24.00 -21.37
C VAL A 178 -4.73 -22.61 -21.79
N VAL A 179 -4.18 -22.12 -22.89
CA VAL A 179 -4.66 -20.88 -23.52
C VAL A 179 -5.90 -21.21 -24.34
N PRO A 180 -7.07 -20.59 -24.06
CA PRO A 180 -8.31 -20.95 -24.73
C PRO A 180 -8.33 -20.47 -26.18
N ASP A 181 -9.23 -21.11 -27.00
CA ASP A 181 -9.49 -20.65 -28.34
C ASP A 181 -9.94 -19.18 -28.35
N GLY A 182 -9.38 -18.40 -29.29
CA GLY A 182 -9.65 -16.97 -29.39
C GLY A 182 -8.65 -16.06 -28.63
N VAL A 183 -7.77 -16.64 -27.81
CA VAL A 183 -6.64 -15.93 -27.21
C VAL A 183 -5.36 -16.28 -27.95
N ASP A 184 -4.61 -15.28 -28.39
CA ASP A 184 -3.33 -15.47 -29.08
C ASP A 184 -2.22 -15.85 -28.08
N ALA A 185 -1.84 -17.13 -28.07
CA ALA A 185 -0.84 -17.68 -27.17
C ALA A 185 0.55 -17.05 -27.38
N ASP A 186 0.92 -16.72 -28.64
CA ASP A 186 2.22 -16.12 -28.95
C ASP A 186 2.27 -14.67 -28.44
N ALA A 187 1.17 -13.91 -28.60
CA ALA A 187 1.05 -12.56 -28.06
C ALA A 187 1.06 -12.56 -26.52
N LEU A 188 0.41 -13.52 -25.87
CA LEU A 188 0.43 -13.68 -24.40
C LEU A 188 1.83 -14.02 -23.90
N GLN A 189 2.53 -14.91 -24.59
CA GLN A 189 3.92 -15.23 -24.28
C GLN A 189 4.85 -14.03 -24.49
N ALA A 190 4.64 -13.23 -25.55
CA ALA A 190 5.39 -11.99 -25.79
C ALA A 190 5.17 -10.96 -24.68
N ALA A 191 3.91 -10.79 -24.18
CA ALA A 191 3.60 -9.94 -23.04
C ALA A 191 4.31 -10.41 -21.77
N SER A 192 4.37 -11.73 -21.55
CA SER A 192 5.12 -12.32 -20.44
C SER A 192 6.62 -12.02 -20.56
N GLN A 193 7.21 -12.22 -21.72
CA GLN A 193 8.63 -11.87 -21.97
C GLN A 193 8.86 -10.38 -21.73
N TRP A 194 8.00 -9.52 -22.24
CA TRP A 194 8.07 -8.08 -22.01
C TRP A 194 8.05 -7.73 -20.51
N ALA A 195 7.23 -8.41 -19.70
CA ALA A 195 7.12 -8.17 -18.26
C ALA A 195 8.37 -8.58 -17.48
N PHE A 196 9.08 -9.66 -17.91
CA PHE A 196 10.26 -10.18 -17.23
C PHE A 196 11.58 -9.64 -17.79
N GLU A 197 11.65 -9.42 -19.10
CA GLU A 197 12.87 -9.02 -19.80
C GLU A 197 12.87 -7.51 -20.04
N ARG A 198 13.10 -6.76 -18.94
CA ARG A 198 13.07 -5.30 -18.96
C ARG A 198 14.43 -4.71 -19.36
N GLU A 199 14.40 -3.59 -20.11
CA GLU A 199 15.61 -2.83 -20.43
C GLU A 199 16.27 -2.26 -19.16
N SER A 200 15.46 -1.83 -18.19
CA SER A 200 15.95 -1.34 -16.93
C SER A 200 16.14 -2.47 -15.91
N PRO A 201 17.34 -2.64 -15.34
CA PRO A 201 17.57 -3.60 -14.27
C PRO A 201 16.83 -3.23 -12.98
N GLU A 202 16.30 -2.01 -12.89
CA GLU A 202 15.50 -1.56 -11.75
C GLU A 202 14.08 -2.15 -11.75
N GLN A 203 13.62 -2.69 -12.89
CA GLN A 203 12.28 -3.29 -13.05
C GLN A 203 12.41 -4.82 -12.95
N VAL A 204 12.14 -5.34 -11.77
CA VAL A 204 12.28 -6.77 -11.44
C VAL A 204 10.91 -7.41 -11.25
N THR A 205 10.53 -8.32 -12.17
CA THR A 205 9.31 -9.11 -12.08
C THR A 205 9.60 -10.46 -11.41
N LEU A 206 8.88 -10.77 -10.35
CA LEU A 206 8.96 -12.06 -9.65
C LEU A 206 7.95 -13.07 -10.15
N SER A 207 6.72 -12.60 -10.42
CA SER A 207 5.68 -13.45 -10.99
C SER A 207 4.70 -12.65 -11.83
N LEU A 208 4.16 -13.31 -12.85
CA LEU A 208 3.06 -12.85 -13.67
C LEU A 208 2.01 -13.96 -13.73
N LEU A 209 0.78 -13.63 -13.33
CA LEU A 209 -0.39 -14.51 -13.43
C LEU A 209 -1.44 -13.81 -14.28
N VAL A 210 -2.02 -14.52 -15.25
CA VAL A 210 -3.13 -14.05 -16.04
C VAL A 210 -4.29 -15.02 -15.91
N VAL A 211 -5.43 -14.52 -15.44
CA VAL A 211 -6.68 -15.26 -15.27
C VAL A 211 -7.71 -14.68 -16.23
N HIS A 212 -8.29 -15.51 -17.08
CA HIS A 212 -9.34 -15.13 -18.01
C HIS A 212 -10.52 -16.08 -17.84
N ASP A 213 -11.73 -15.54 -17.77
CA ASP A 213 -12.97 -16.32 -17.57
C ASP A 213 -12.85 -17.27 -16.34
N GLY A 214 -12.24 -16.77 -15.26
CA GLY A 214 -12.02 -17.53 -14.02
C GLY A 214 -10.89 -18.55 -14.05
N VAL A 215 -10.24 -18.81 -15.21
CA VAL A 215 -9.22 -19.84 -15.41
C VAL A 215 -7.84 -19.21 -15.55
N ILE A 216 -6.81 -19.84 -14.95
CA ILE A 216 -5.41 -19.44 -15.17
C ILE A 216 -5.01 -19.84 -16.59
N ILE A 217 -4.72 -18.84 -17.44
CA ILE A 217 -4.26 -19.03 -18.82
C ILE A 217 -2.78 -18.76 -19.00
N HIS A 218 -2.13 -18.14 -18.02
CA HIS A 218 -0.68 -17.93 -17.99
C HIS A 218 -0.17 -17.76 -16.56
N GLU A 219 0.93 -18.42 -16.26
CA GLU A 219 1.61 -18.30 -14.96
C GLU A 219 3.12 -18.47 -15.16
N ARG A 220 3.90 -17.48 -14.72
CA ARG A 220 5.37 -17.49 -14.81
C ARG A 220 5.97 -16.93 -13.54
N TYR A 221 7.06 -17.56 -13.10
CA TYR A 221 7.85 -17.17 -11.93
C TYR A 221 9.31 -16.93 -12.31
N ALA A 222 9.97 -16.02 -11.61
CA ALA A 222 11.40 -15.82 -11.68
C ALA A 222 12.16 -16.95 -10.97
N ASP A 223 13.45 -17.08 -11.23
CA ASP A 223 14.31 -18.05 -10.54
C ASP A 223 14.25 -17.84 -9.02
N GLY A 224 14.15 -18.95 -8.26
CA GLY A 224 14.02 -18.92 -6.81
C GLY A 224 12.66 -18.44 -6.27
N VAL A 225 11.65 -18.31 -7.12
CA VAL A 225 10.27 -17.94 -6.78
C VAL A 225 9.32 -19.02 -7.29
N ASN A 226 8.28 -19.31 -6.55
CA ASN A 226 7.22 -20.23 -6.97
C ASN A 226 5.85 -19.75 -6.49
N MET A 227 4.81 -20.55 -6.71
CA MET A 227 3.43 -20.21 -6.36
C MET A 227 3.23 -20.00 -4.85
N ASP A 228 4.08 -20.56 -4.00
CA ASP A 228 4.01 -20.42 -2.53
C ASP A 228 4.80 -19.23 -2.00
N THR A 229 5.62 -18.59 -2.84
CA THR A 229 6.50 -17.50 -2.40
C THR A 229 5.68 -16.26 -2.04
N ARG A 230 5.67 -15.96 -0.75
CA ARG A 230 5.07 -14.73 -0.24
C ARG A 230 6.02 -13.57 -0.41
N THR A 231 5.53 -12.46 -0.92
CA THR A 231 6.26 -11.19 -0.89
C THR A 231 5.35 -10.09 -0.37
N ARG A 232 5.96 -8.99 0.08
CA ARG A 232 5.21 -7.84 0.60
C ARG A 232 4.38 -7.18 -0.50
N THR A 233 3.12 -6.89 -0.20
CA THR A 233 2.20 -6.25 -1.16
C THR A 233 2.37 -4.74 -1.24
N TRP A 234 3.02 -4.13 -0.26
CA TRP A 234 3.04 -2.68 -0.13
C TRP A 234 1.61 -2.12 -0.20
N SER A 235 1.41 -1.01 -0.89
CA SER A 235 0.13 -0.33 -0.91
C SER A 235 -1.03 -1.09 -1.58
N THR A 236 -0.79 -2.24 -2.23
CA THR A 236 -1.88 -3.16 -2.62
C THR A 236 -2.68 -3.62 -1.39
N ALA A 237 -2.08 -3.60 -0.19
CA ALA A 237 -2.77 -3.83 1.08
C ALA A 237 -3.96 -2.90 1.32
N LYS A 238 -3.93 -1.67 0.77
CA LYS A 238 -5.02 -0.69 0.91
C LYS A 238 -6.31 -1.18 0.25
N SER A 239 -6.19 -1.88 -0.89
CA SER A 239 -7.35 -2.47 -1.55
C SER A 239 -7.91 -3.66 -0.75
N ILE A 240 -7.06 -4.40 -0.03
CA ILE A 240 -7.52 -5.43 0.92
C ILE A 240 -8.21 -4.76 2.12
N ALA A 241 -7.66 -3.65 2.64
CA ALA A 241 -8.26 -2.89 3.73
C ALA A 241 -9.67 -2.41 3.37
N VAL A 242 -9.85 -1.78 2.20
CA VAL A 242 -11.17 -1.28 1.76
C VAL A 242 -12.19 -2.40 1.57
N THR A 243 -11.74 -3.60 1.18
CA THR A 243 -12.58 -4.79 1.08
C THR A 243 -13.12 -5.20 2.46
N LEU A 244 -12.25 -5.31 3.46
CA LEU A 244 -12.64 -5.67 4.82
C LEU A 244 -13.52 -4.58 5.47
N ILE A 245 -13.20 -3.32 5.25
CA ILE A 245 -14.02 -2.18 5.70
C ILE A 245 -15.40 -2.23 5.03
N GLY A 246 -15.46 -2.56 3.73
CA GLY A 246 -16.72 -2.72 3.01
C GLY A 246 -17.62 -3.78 3.61
N MET A 247 -17.06 -4.91 4.00
CA MET A 247 -17.81 -5.94 4.70
C MET A 247 -18.40 -5.45 6.04
N THR A 248 -17.69 -4.56 6.76
CA THR A 248 -18.25 -3.97 7.99
C THR A 248 -19.34 -2.93 7.71
N VAL A 249 -19.27 -2.24 6.57
CA VAL A 249 -20.33 -1.33 6.11
C VAL A 249 -21.56 -2.13 5.66
N ASP A 250 -21.38 -3.19 4.88
CA ASP A 250 -22.47 -4.07 4.44
C ASP A 250 -23.14 -4.79 5.60
N ASP A 251 -22.42 -5.10 6.68
CA ASP A 251 -22.96 -5.63 7.93
C ASP A 251 -23.69 -4.55 8.76
N GLY A 252 -23.71 -3.29 8.34
CA GLY A 252 -24.35 -2.17 9.03
C GLY A 252 -23.61 -1.70 10.29
N LEU A 253 -22.35 -2.09 10.46
CA LEU A 253 -21.52 -1.70 11.63
C LEU A 253 -20.83 -0.34 11.44
N LEU A 254 -20.63 0.08 10.19
CA LEU A 254 -20.08 1.37 9.81
C LEU A 254 -20.94 2.01 8.73
N SER A 255 -20.83 3.33 8.61
CA SER A 255 -21.41 4.09 7.50
C SER A 255 -20.28 4.81 6.75
N LEU A 256 -20.40 4.87 5.42
CA LEU A 256 -19.43 5.54 4.56
C LEU A 256 -19.42 7.06 4.79
N ASP A 257 -20.56 7.64 5.12
CA ASP A 257 -20.78 9.09 5.18
C ASP A 257 -20.99 9.65 6.59
N ASP A 258 -21.04 8.80 7.60
CA ASP A 258 -21.15 9.27 8.98
C ASP A 258 -19.77 9.70 9.52
N PRO A 259 -19.75 10.70 10.43
CA PRO A 259 -18.56 11.06 11.18
C PRO A 259 -18.01 9.89 11.98
N LEU A 260 -16.69 9.77 12.01
CA LEU A 260 -16.01 8.68 12.70
C LEU A 260 -15.81 8.99 14.19
N PRO A 261 -16.05 8.01 15.10
CA PRO A 261 -16.02 8.22 16.55
C PRO A 261 -14.58 8.22 17.10
N PHE A 262 -13.68 9.00 16.51
CA PHE A 262 -12.29 9.01 16.92
C PHE A 262 -12.03 9.95 18.09
N GLU A 263 -11.18 9.50 19.00
CA GLU A 263 -10.57 10.33 20.03
C GLU A 263 -9.27 10.95 19.47
N TRP A 264 -9.40 12.07 18.77
CA TRP A 264 -8.27 12.75 18.14
C TRP A 264 -7.21 13.22 19.15
N LEU A 265 -5.94 13.18 18.75
CA LEU A 265 -4.78 13.58 19.53
C LEU A 265 -4.09 14.81 18.92
N PRO A 266 -3.41 15.66 19.73
CA PRO A 266 -3.65 15.83 21.14
C PRO A 266 -5.07 16.39 21.38
N ARG A 267 -5.67 16.12 22.52
CA ARG A 267 -6.97 16.68 22.93
C ARG A 267 -6.80 18.15 23.30
N GLN A 268 -6.62 19.02 22.31
CA GLN A 268 -6.40 20.46 22.54
C GLN A 268 -7.68 21.27 22.60
N ASN A 269 -8.75 20.77 21.96
CA ASN A 269 -10.04 21.42 21.92
C ASN A 269 -11.07 20.58 22.69
N PRO A 270 -12.14 21.20 23.24
CA PRO A 270 -13.32 20.44 23.63
C PRO A 270 -13.74 19.51 22.49
N GLU A 271 -14.15 18.27 22.82
CA GLU A 271 -14.47 17.24 21.82
C GLU A 271 -15.46 17.70 20.75
N ASP A 272 -16.44 18.53 21.14
CA ASP A 272 -17.47 19.06 20.26
C ASP A 272 -17.03 20.16 19.30
N THR A 273 -15.79 20.65 19.44
CA THR A 273 -15.23 21.73 18.60
C THR A 273 -14.04 21.31 17.76
N ASP A 274 -13.63 20.04 17.81
CA ASP A 274 -12.53 19.55 16.98
C ASP A 274 -13.03 19.36 15.53
N PRO A 275 -12.50 20.14 14.54
CA PRO A 275 -12.98 20.07 13.16
C PRO A 275 -12.69 18.74 12.48
N ARG A 276 -11.78 17.91 13.01
CA ARG A 276 -11.50 16.57 12.50
C ARG A 276 -12.66 15.61 12.65
N ARG A 277 -13.65 15.95 13.49
CA ARG A 277 -14.89 15.17 13.66
C ARG A 277 -15.80 15.16 12.43
N GLU A 278 -15.58 16.06 11.47
CA GLU A 278 -16.30 16.08 10.20
C GLU A 278 -15.73 15.09 9.17
N ILE A 279 -14.59 14.46 9.49
CA ILE A 279 -13.99 13.46 8.62
C ILE A 279 -14.85 12.19 8.65
N THR A 280 -15.27 11.75 7.46
CA THR A 280 -16.03 10.53 7.26
C THR A 280 -15.14 9.40 6.73
N LEU A 281 -15.66 8.17 6.74
CA LEU A 281 -14.97 7.03 6.14
C LEU A 281 -14.70 7.24 4.65
N ARG A 282 -15.64 7.87 3.92
CA ARG A 282 -15.47 8.24 2.50
C ARG A 282 -14.25 9.13 2.29
N HIS A 283 -14.07 10.15 3.11
CA HIS A 283 -12.92 11.06 3.01
C HIS A 283 -11.60 10.31 3.16
N LEU A 284 -11.52 9.38 4.11
CA LEU A 284 -10.32 8.55 4.32
C LEU A 284 -10.05 7.61 3.14
N LEU A 285 -11.08 6.87 2.69
CA LEU A 285 -10.92 5.88 1.63
C LEU A 285 -10.69 6.51 0.25
N ASN A 286 -11.15 7.74 0.04
CA ASN A 286 -10.87 8.54 -1.15
C ASN A 286 -9.55 9.32 -1.06
N MET A 287 -8.74 9.16 0.00
CA MET A 287 -7.50 9.94 0.20
C MET A 287 -7.73 11.45 0.17
N SER A 288 -8.79 11.90 0.81
CA SER A 288 -9.20 13.32 0.83
C SER A 288 -9.62 13.80 2.22
N SER A 289 -8.98 13.26 3.26
CA SER A 289 -9.29 13.59 4.66
C SER A 289 -9.04 15.05 5.02
N GLY A 290 -8.17 15.75 4.29
CA GLY A 290 -7.71 17.10 4.61
C GLY A 290 -6.71 17.14 5.77
N LEU A 291 -6.31 15.99 6.32
CA LEU A 291 -5.29 15.89 7.34
C LEU A 291 -3.91 16.19 6.77
N GLU A 292 -2.99 16.62 7.64
CA GLU A 292 -1.60 16.86 7.26
C GLU A 292 -0.98 15.60 6.64
N THR A 293 -0.41 15.75 5.44
CA THR A 293 0.29 14.69 4.73
C THR A 293 1.74 14.66 5.17
N VAL A 294 2.14 13.60 5.85
CA VAL A 294 3.49 13.43 6.37
C VAL A 294 4.33 12.47 5.54
N ASP A 295 3.68 11.63 4.74
CA ASP A 295 4.34 10.58 3.97
C ASP A 295 4.91 11.04 2.61
N ASN A 296 4.51 12.21 2.11
CA ASN A 296 4.85 12.66 0.74
C ASN A 296 6.14 13.48 0.60
N ARG A 297 6.98 13.61 1.64
CA ARG A 297 8.09 14.58 1.63
C ARG A 297 9.47 14.00 1.93
N GLY A 298 9.69 12.70 1.78
CA GLY A 298 10.97 12.06 2.14
C GLY A 298 11.27 12.08 3.64
N MET A 299 10.42 12.69 4.44
CA MET A 299 10.47 12.65 5.90
C MET A 299 9.66 11.49 6.48
N GLU A 300 8.95 10.74 5.66
CA GLU A 300 8.21 9.53 6.03
C GLU A 300 9.05 8.60 6.92
N TYR A 301 10.32 8.46 6.57
CA TYR A 301 11.26 7.62 7.30
C TYR A 301 11.66 8.18 8.68
N ALA A 302 11.44 9.44 8.94
CA ALA A 302 11.82 10.08 10.20
C ALA A 302 10.62 10.53 11.04
N THR A 303 9.44 10.60 10.40
CA THR A 303 8.19 11.04 11.01
C THR A 303 7.04 10.17 10.49
N GLY A 304 5.88 10.48 10.28
CA GLY A 304 4.84 9.79 9.57
C GLY A 304 4.70 8.28 9.87
N SER A 305 4.16 7.56 8.91
CA SER A 305 3.89 6.12 9.03
C SER A 305 5.16 5.25 9.13
N GLY A 306 6.31 5.79 8.73
CA GLY A 306 7.59 5.09 8.88
C GLY A 306 7.92 4.72 10.31
N LEU A 307 7.50 5.52 11.30
CA LEU A 307 7.65 5.18 12.72
C LEU A 307 6.89 3.92 13.10
N SER A 308 5.66 3.76 12.60
CA SER A 308 4.84 2.56 12.87
C SER A 308 5.34 1.34 12.12
N TYR A 309 5.79 1.52 10.87
CA TYR A 309 6.23 0.41 10.03
C TYR A 309 7.60 -0.16 10.42
N TRP A 310 8.50 0.73 10.88
CA TRP A 310 9.93 0.44 10.98
C TRP A 310 10.54 0.64 12.37
N ALA A 311 9.84 1.35 13.27
CA ALA A 311 10.36 1.65 14.60
C ALA A 311 9.47 1.13 15.75
N GLY A 312 8.43 0.35 15.45
CA GLY A 312 7.54 -0.21 16.48
C GLY A 312 6.66 0.81 17.19
N ALA A 313 6.47 2.02 16.62
CA ALA A 313 5.50 2.96 17.15
C ALA A 313 4.06 2.52 16.84
N SER A 314 3.09 3.05 17.59
CA SER A 314 1.67 2.76 17.35
C SER A 314 1.20 3.41 16.05
N SER A 315 0.63 2.61 15.16
CA SER A 315 0.00 3.07 13.92
C SER A 315 -1.22 3.94 14.20
N VAL A 316 -1.98 3.60 15.22
CA VAL A 316 -3.18 4.34 15.66
C VAL A 316 -2.82 5.70 16.23
N THR A 317 -1.86 5.76 17.16
CA THR A 317 -1.45 7.04 17.76
C THR A 317 -0.91 8.00 16.70
N GLY A 318 -0.07 7.53 15.78
CA GLY A 318 0.45 8.34 14.69
C GLY A 318 -0.65 8.89 13.79
N ALA A 319 -1.60 8.04 13.41
CA ALA A 319 -2.71 8.43 12.55
C ALA A 319 -3.65 9.48 13.20
N LEU A 320 -3.97 9.30 14.49
CA LEU A 320 -4.84 10.21 15.25
C LEU A 320 -4.20 11.56 15.58
N SER A 321 -2.86 11.65 15.49
CA SER A 321 -2.11 12.85 15.91
C SER A 321 -1.96 13.91 14.81
N ARG A 322 -2.55 13.69 13.62
CA ARG A 322 -2.42 14.58 12.48
C ARG A 322 -3.33 15.81 12.60
N ALA A 323 -2.82 16.97 12.20
CA ALA A 323 -3.59 18.20 12.14
C ALA A 323 -4.50 18.23 10.90
N LEU A 324 -5.68 18.84 11.02
CA LEU A 324 -6.50 19.18 9.87
C LEU A 324 -5.95 20.49 9.24
N ILE A 325 -5.55 20.40 7.97
CA ILE A 325 -4.94 21.53 7.24
C ILE A 325 -5.76 21.99 6.03
N ARG A 326 -6.77 21.21 5.64
CA ARG A 326 -7.71 21.50 4.56
C ARG A 326 -9.10 21.01 4.94
N GLU A 327 -10.11 21.51 4.26
CA GLU A 327 -11.47 21.00 4.38
C GLU A 327 -11.54 19.54 3.88
N PRO A 328 -12.16 18.61 4.63
CA PRO A 328 -12.35 17.24 4.19
C PRO A 328 -13.06 17.17 2.82
N GLY A 329 -12.57 16.31 1.95
CA GLY A 329 -13.09 16.15 0.58
C GLY A 329 -12.55 17.17 -0.44
N SER A 330 -11.86 18.24 -0.02
CA SER A 330 -11.46 19.33 -0.91
C SER A 330 -10.17 19.07 -1.71
N SER A 331 -9.32 18.15 -1.28
CA SER A 331 -8.02 17.87 -1.91
C SER A 331 -7.67 16.39 -1.80
N TRP A 332 -7.16 15.83 -2.88
CA TRP A 332 -6.63 14.48 -2.89
C TRP A 332 -5.13 14.49 -2.54
N ASP A 333 -4.78 13.76 -1.49
CA ASP A 333 -3.39 13.55 -1.09
C ASP A 333 -3.21 12.09 -0.66
N TYR A 334 -2.36 11.34 -1.40
CA TYR A 334 -2.11 9.94 -1.09
C TYR A 334 -1.38 9.79 0.24
N GLU A 335 -2.00 9.07 1.20
CA GLU A 335 -1.52 9.03 2.56
C GLU A 335 -1.76 7.64 3.20
N ASN A 336 -0.75 7.11 3.90
CA ASN A 336 -0.88 5.82 4.57
C ASN A 336 -1.80 5.88 5.79
N TYR A 337 -1.71 6.96 6.54
CA TYR A 337 -2.51 7.12 7.76
C TYR A 337 -4.01 7.26 7.51
N ASP A 338 -4.45 7.70 6.33
CA ASP A 338 -5.86 7.71 5.99
C ASP A 338 -6.42 6.28 5.93
N THR A 339 -5.67 5.35 5.33
CA THR A 339 -6.06 3.93 5.36
C THR A 339 -6.04 3.37 6.78
N LEU A 340 -5.03 3.69 7.59
CA LEU A 340 -4.93 3.20 8.97
C LEU A 340 -6.05 3.73 9.85
N LEU A 341 -6.55 4.94 9.63
CA LEU A 341 -7.76 5.45 10.29
C LEU A 341 -9.01 4.67 9.86
N GLY A 342 -9.13 4.31 8.57
CA GLY A 342 -10.20 3.41 8.12
C GLY A 342 -10.14 2.04 8.82
N VAL A 343 -8.94 1.48 8.98
CA VAL A 343 -8.72 0.23 9.72
C VAL A 343 -9.03 0.38 11.20
N LEU A 344 -8.72 1.54 11.81
CA LEU A 344 -9.12 1.85 13.18
C LEU A 344 -10.65 1.91 13.32
N ALA A 345 -11.36 2.54 12.36
CA ALA A 345 -12.81 2.55 12.36
C ALA A 345 -13.40 1.13 12.35
N MET A 346 -12.85 0.26 11.50
CA MET A 346 -13.22 -1.17 11.48
C MET A 346 -12.93 -1.85 12.82
N LYS A 347 -11.76 -1.62 13.43
CA LYS A 347 -11.42 -2.18 14.76
C LYS A 347 -12.43 -1.77 15.82
N LEU A 348 -12.81 -0.49 15.86
CA LEU A 348 -13.77 0.04 16.82
C LEU A 348 -15.16 -0.56 16.60
N ALA A 349 -15.59 -0.69 15.34
CA ALA A 349 -16.87 -1.29 14.98
C ALA A 349 -16.98 -2.77 15.38
N LEU A 350 -15.87 -3.52 15.27
CA LEU A 350 -15.78 -4.94 15.65
C LEU A 350 -15.55 -5.16 17.15
N GLY A 351 -15.33 -4.10 17.95
CA GLY A 351 -15.06 -4.19 19.39
C GLY A 351 -13.62 -4.59 19.75
N GLY A 352 -12.70 -4.65 18.78
CA GLY A 352 -11.29 -4.98 19.01
C GLY A 352 -11.04 -6.44 19.39
N GLY A 353 -9.86 -6.72 19.99
CA GLY A 353 -9.49 -8.04 20.48
C GLY A 353 -9.48 -9.13 19.39
N ASP A 354 -9.82 -10.37 19.79
CA ASP A 354 -9.82 -11.53 18.89
C ASP A 354 -10.82 -11.37 17.73
N ALA A 355 -11.98 -10.77 17.97
CA ALA A 355 -12.97 -10.53 16.92
C ALA A 355 -12.39 -9.71 15.75
N TYR A 356 -11.61 -8.68 16.07
CA TYR A 356 -10.92 -7.87 15.07
C TYR A 356 -9.80 -8.64 14.36
N LEU A 357 -8.97 -9.37 15.12
CA LEU A 357 -7.84 -10.12 14.54
C LEU A 357 -8.31 -11.28 13.64
N GLU A 358 -9.40 -11.96 14.01
CA GLU A 358 -9.97 -13.07 13.24
C GLU A 358 -10.78 -12.63 12.03
N PHE A 359 -11.33 -11.40 12.03
CA PHE A 359 -12.27 -10.92 11.03
C PHE A 359 -11.75 -11.07 9.59
N PRO A 360 -10.51 -10.67 9.23
CA PRO A 360 -10.02 -10.81 7.87
C PRO A 360 -10.04 -12.25 7.36
N ARG A 361 -9.66 -13.20 8.19
CA ARG A 361 -9.67 -14.61 7.81
C ARG A 361 -11.08 -15.16 7.69
N ARG A 362 -11.92 -14.89 8.69
CA ARG A 362 -13.29 -15.43 8.72
C ARG A 362 -14.18 -14.88 7.62
N ARG A 363 -13.98 -13.61 7.22
CA ARG A 363 -14.87 -12.93 6.28
C ARG A 363 -14.33 -12.86 4.85
N LEU A 364 -13.03 -12.94 4.66
CA LEU A 364 -12.41 -12.78 3.36
C LEU A 364 -11.42 -13.90 3.04
N LEU A 365 -10.29 -13.98 3.75
CA LEU A 365 -9.14 -14.75 3.27
C LEU A 365 -9.43 -16.25 3.16
N ASP A 366 -9.97 -16.86 4.22
CA ASP A 366 -10.29 -18.29 4.24
C ASP A 366 -11.49 -18.60 3.33
N VAL A 367 -12.41 -17.63 3.13
CA VAL A 367 -13.60 -17.77 2.30
C VAL A 367 -13.27 -17.85 0.81
N ILE A 368 -12.36 -16.98 0.34
CA ILE A 368 -11.95 -16.95 -1.07
C ILE A 368 -10.65 -17.73 -1.34
N GLY A 369 -10.19 -18.51 -0.38
CA GLY A 369 -9.02 -19.38 -0.54
C GLY A 369 -7.66 -18.67 -0.53
N MET A 370 -7.54 -17.45 0.01
CA MET A 370 -6.25 -16.73 0.15
C MET A 370 -5.41 -17.28 1.31
N ARG A 371 -5.04 -18.55 1.23
CA ARG A 371 -4.38 -19.32 2.33
C ARG A 371 -2.90 -18.98 2.50
N ASN A 372 -2.29 -18.33 1.52
CA ASN A 372 -0.91 -17.87 1.58
C ASN A 372 -0.78 -16.40 2.01
N THR A 373 -1.86 -15.80 2.54
CA THR A 373 -1.89 -14.39 2.90
C THR A 373 -1.78 -14.20 4.40
N LEU A 374 -0.85 -13.31 4.81
CA LEU A 374 -0.66 -12.87 6.19
C LEU A 374 -0.84 -11.35 6.26
N LEU A 375 -1.63 -10.90 7.22
CA LEU A 375 -1.85 -9.49 7.52
C LEU A 375 -1.03 -9.13 8.77
N SER A 376 0.03 -8.32 8.59
CA SER A 376 0.89 -7.95 9.72
C SER A 376 0.29 -6.80 10.53
N THR A 377 0.58 -6.85 11.84
CA THR A 377 0.17 -5.81 12.79
C THR A 377 1.38 -5.00 13.25
N ASP A 378 1.13 -3.87 13.89
CA ASP A 378 2.12 -3.27 14.79
C ASP A 378 2.22 -4.09 16.08
N ARG A 379 3.15 -3.73 16.97
CA ARG A 379 3.36 -4.44 18.24
C ARG A 379 2.19 -4.34 19.24
N PHE A 380 1.17 -3.54 18.93
CA PHE A 380 -0.05 -3.38 19.73
C PHE A 380 -1.23 -4.19 19.17
N GLY A 381 -1.03 -4.93 18.08
CA GLY A 381 -2.06 -5.74 17.43
C GLY A 381 -2.94 -4.96 16.45
N ASP A 382 -2.54 -3.76 16.03
CA ASP A 382 -3.24 -2.99 15.02
C ASP A 382 -2.73 -3.35 13.62
N PHE A 383 -3.62 -3.81 12.72
CA PHE A 383 -3.24 -4.16 11.36
C PHE A 383 -2.67 -2.97 10.60
N ILE A 384 -1.50 -3.18 9.98
CA ILE A 384 -0.85 -2.18 9.12
C ILE A 384 -1.29 -2.41 7.66
N LEU A 385 -2.60 -2.35 7.38
CA LEU A 385 -3.17 -2.64 6.07
C LEU A 385 -2.97 -1.52 5.03
N SER A 386 -2.22 -0.51 5.34
CA SER A 386 -1.74 0.43 4.33
C SER A 386 -0.54 -0.10 3.54
N SER A 387 0.16 -1.17 4.05
CA SER A 387 1.42 -1.60 3.46
C SER A 387 1.90 -3.01 3.82
N GLN A 388 1.52 -3.58 4.97
CA GLN A 388 2.16 -4.79 5.50
C GLN A 388 1.27 -6.04 5.37
N VAL A 389 1.05 -6.47 4.14
CA VAL A 389 0.45 -7.76 3.81
C VAL A 389 1.48 -8.57 3.02
N TYR A 390 1.61 -9.84 3.33
CA TYR A 390 2.49 -10.79 2.66
C TYR A 390 1.64 -11.87 2.00
N THR A 391 1.79 -12.04 0.69
CA THR A 391 0.95 -12.96 -0.09
C THR A 391 1.65 -13.37 -1.37
N ASN A 392 1.09 -14.34 -2.09
CA ASN A 392 1.57 -14.83 -3.39
C ASN A 392 0.70 -14.30 -4.57
N ALA A 393 1.04 -14.71 -5.80
CA ALA A 393 0.33 -14.26 -6.99
C ALA A 393 -1.06 -14.89 -7.09
N ARG A 394 -1.23 -16.17 -6.74
CA ARG A 394 -2.52 -16.87 -6.85
C ARG A 394 -3.56 -16.33 -5.88
N ASP A 395 -3.17 -16.01 -4.63
CA ASP A 395 -4.08 -15.37 -3.67
C ASP A 395 -4.53 -13.99 -4.16
N LEU A 396 -3.64 -13.21 -4.77
CA LEU A 396 -4.03 -11.94 -5.40
C LEU A 396 -4.87 -12.14 -6.66
N GLY A 397 -4.71 -13.26 -7.39
CA GLY A 397 -5.60 -13.66 -8.47
C GLY A 397 -7.03 -13.89 -7.97
N ARG A 398 -7.20 -14.62 -6.86
CA ARG A 398 -8.49 -14.82 -6.18
C ARG A 398 -9.12 -13.50 -5.74
N PHE A 399 -8.28 -12.62 -5.16
CA PHE A 399 -8.70 -11.28 -4.78
C PHE A 399 -9.20 -10.47 -5.99
N GLY A 400 -8.49 -10.53 -7.11
CA GLY A 400 -8.92 -9.92 -8.38
C GLY A 400 -10.22 -10.51 -8.90
N LEU A 401 -10.41 -11.84 -8.84
CA LEU A 401 -11.63 -12.53 -9.25
C LEU A 401 -12.85 -12.11 -8.41
N LEU A 402 -12.70 -11.90 -7.10
CA LEU A 402 -13.79 -11.37 -6.27
C LEU A 402 -14.29 -10.03 -6.81
N TYR A 403 -13.39 -9.14 -7.21
CA TYR A 403 -13.75 -7.83 -7.78
C TYR A 403 -14.27 -7.94 -9.22
N LEU A 404 -13.69 -8.80 -10.04
CA LEU A 404 -14.18 -9.08 -11.39
C LEU A 404 -15.63 -9.58 -11.36
N ASN A 405 -15.96 -10.43 -10.38
CA ASN A 405 -17.30 -10.99 -10.19
C ASN A 405 -18.23 -10.07 -9.37
N GLY A 406 -17.92 -8.77 -9.27
CA GLY A 406 -18.78 -7.79 -8.60
C GLY A 406 -19.05 -8.08 -7.13
N GLY A 407 -18.08 -8.63 -6.41
CA GLY A 407 -18.18 -8.96 -4.97
C GLY A 407 -18.84 -10.30 -4.67
N VAL A 408 -19.05 -11.15 -5.67
CA VAL A 408 -19.64 -12.50 -5.53
C VAL A 408 -18.54 -13.57 -5.59
N TRP A 409 -18.59 -14.53 -4.67
CA TRP A 409 -17.73 -15.72 -4.66
C TRP A 409 -18.56 -16.97 -4.47
N ASN A 410 -18.44 -17.95 -5.35
CA ASN A 410 -19.19 -19.22 -5.34
C ASN A 410 -20.72 -19.02 -5.18
N GLY A 411 -21.26 -17.97 -5.79
CA GLY A 411 -22.68 -17.63 -5.72
C GLY A 411 -23.12 -16.89 -4.44
N GLU A 412 -22.21 -16.68 -3.49
CA GLU A 412 -22.43 -15.87 -2.28
C GLU A 412 -21.91 -14.45 -2.47
N ARG A 413 -22.72 -13.45 -2.13
CA ARG A 413 -22.31 -12.05 -2.16
C ARG A 413 -21.54 -11.70 -0.90
N LEU A 414 -20.26 -11.40 -1.05
CA LEU A 414 -19.37 -11.01 0.04
C LEU A 414 -19.25 -9.47 0.18
N LEU A 415 -19.50 -8.75 -0.92
CA LEU A 415 -19.52 -7.27 -0.98
C LEU A 415 -20.74 -6.82 -1.77
N SER A 416 -21.38 -5.75 -1.32
CA SER A 416 -22.49 -5.14 -2.06
C SER A 416 -22.04 -4.56 -3.41
N GLU A 417 -23.00 -4.44 -4.35
CA GLU A 417 -22.74 -3.79 -5.64
C GLU A 417 -22.40 -2.32 -5.45
N GLU A 418 -23.03 -1.68 -4.48
CA GLU A 418 -22.78 -0.29 -4.10
C GLU A 418 -21.36 -0.10 -3.60
N TRP A 419 -20.81 -1.07 -2.85
CA TRP A 419 -19.43 -1.00 -2.39
C TRP A 419 -18.44 -1.18 -3.53
N ILE A 420 -18.68 -2.15 -4.41
CA ILE A 420 -17.84 -2.34 -5.61
C ILE A 420 -17.86 -1.07 -6.47
N GLU A 421 -19.03 -0.47 -6.68
CA GLU A 421 -19.16 0.78 -7.44
C GLU A 421 -18.42 1.94 -6.77
N PHE A 422 -18.52 2.07 -5.43
CA PHE A 422 -17.74 3.06 -4.69
C PHE A 422 -16.24 2.92 -4.94
N THR A 423 -15.70 1.69 -4.95
CA THR A 423 -14.25 1.48 -5.13
C THR A 423 -13.74 1.89 -6.50
N ARG A 424 -14.56 1.83 -7.55
CA ARG A 424 -14.22 2.16 -8.94
C ARG A 424 -14.80 3.48 -9.45
N THR A 425 -15.54 4.20 -8.61
CA THR A 425 -16.00 5.55 -8.94
C THR A 425 -14.88 6.56 -8.62
N PRO A 426 -14.53 7.45 -9.56
CA PRO A 426 -13.53 8.48 -9.31
C PRO A 426 -13.86 9.32 -8.07
N ALA A 427 -12.89 9.43 -7.17
CA ALA A 427 -13.01 10.33 -6.03
C ALA A 427 -13.09 11.79 -6.51
N PRO A 428 -14.08 12.58 -6.06
CA PRO A 428 -14.29 13.95 -6.57
C PRO A 428 -13.03 14.83 -6.51
N ALA A 429 -12.21 14.64 -5.49
CA ALA A 429 -10.95 15.37 -5.30
C ALA A 429 -9.84 15.00 -6.29
N THR A 430 -10.08 14.04 -7.24
CA THR A 430 -9.13 13.68 -8.31
C THR A 430 -9.49 14.24 -9.67
N ALA A 431 -10.54 15.06 -9.77
CA ALA A 431 -11.05 15.59 -11.05
C ALA A 431 -9.99 16.38 -11.84
N ASP A 432 -9.14 17.14 -11.15
CA ASP A 432 -8.02 17.88 -11.73
C ASP A 432 -6.76 17.02 -11.99
N ARG A 433 -6.80 15.73 -11.64
CA ARG A 433 -5.72 14.76 -11.79
C ARG A 433 -6.07 13.60 -12.73
N GLY A 434 -7.07 13.78 -13.58
CA GLY A 434 -7.51 12.81 -14.57
C GLY A 434 -8.28 11.64 -13.97
N ASN A 435 -9.03 11.85 -12.90
CA ASN A 435 -9.96 10.87 -12.31
C ASN A 435 -9.31 9.51 -11.98
N MET A 436 -8.05 9.54 -11.56
CA MET A 436 -7.17 8.35 -11.51
C MET A 436 -7.32 7.48 -10.25
N TYR A 437 -8.23 7.83 -9.31
CA TYR A 437 -8.36 7.13 -8.03
C TYR A 437 -9.81 7.08 -7.55
N GLY A 438 -10.21 5.93 -7.01
CA GLY A 438 -11.51 5.71 -6.38
C GLY A 438 -11.37 5.42 -4.89
N GLY A 439 -12.16 4.47 -4.37
CA GLY A 439 -12.07 3.98 -2.99
C GLY A 439 -10.91 2.99 -2.82
N GLN A 440 -9.69 3.47 -2.59
CA GLN A 440 -8.45 2.67 -2.43
C GLN A 440 -8.08 1.79 -3.65
N TRP A 441 -8.59 2.16 -4.82
CA TRP A 441 -8.25 1.55 -6.12
C TRP A 441 -7.82 2.63 -7.11
N TRP A 442 -6.88 2.28 -7.97
CA TRP A 442 -6.40 3.12 -9.05
C TRP A 442 -7.22 2.86 -10.29
N LEU A 443 -7.68 3.93 -10.92
CA LEU A 443 -8.48 3.90 -12.13
C LEU A 443 -7.62 4.27 -13.34
N VAL A 444 -8.06 3.90 -14.53
CA VAL A 444 -7.41 4.33 -15.77
C VAL A 444 -7.56 5.85 -15.89
N PRO A 445 -6.45 6.58 -15.88
CA PRO A 445 -6.53 8.04 -15.90
C PRO A 445 -7.07 8.56 -17.24
N ASP A 446 -7.63 9.77 -17.21
CA ASP A 446 -8.01 10.49 -18.43
C ASP A 446 -6.79 10.62 -19.35
N GLY A 447 -7.05 10.50 -20.68
CA GLY A 447 -5.98 10.58 -21.68
C GLY A 447 -5.21 9.26 -21.91
N ARG A 448 -5.49 8.20 -21.14
CA ARG A 448 -4.97 6.85 -21.38
C ARG A 448 -5.98 6.04 -22.21
N ASP A 449 -5.97 6.19 -23.53
CA ASP A 449 -6.97 5.62 -24.45
C ASP A 449 -6.55 4.29 -25.08
N ASP A 450 -5.39 3.78 -24.71
CA ASP A 450 -4.79 2.54 -25.20
C ASP A 450 -5.14 1.32 -24.33
N VAL A 451 -5.98 1.50 -23.30
CA VAL A 451 -6.51 0.44 -22.45
C VAL A 451 -7.99 0.70 -22.10
N PRO A 452 -8.78 -0.32 -21.77
CA PRO A 452 -10.20 -0.19 -21.42
C PRO A 452 -10.40 0.74 -20.21
N LYS A 453 -11.38 1.63 -20.29
CA LYS A 453 -11.68 2.62 -19.24
C LYS A 453 -12.33 2.00 -18.00
N ASP A 454 -12.91 0.82 -18.12
CA ASP A 454 -13.48 0.06 -17.02
C ASP A 454 -12.44 -0.75 -16.23
N ALA A 455 -11.18 -0.76 -16.70
CA ALA A 455 -10.09 -1.39 -15.99
C ALA A 455 -9.71 -0.57 -14.73
N TYR A 456 -9.38 -1.27 -13.67
CA TYR A 456 -8.89 -0.68 -12.43
C TYR A 456 -7.84 -1.59 -11.79
N SER A 457 -7.03 -1.03 -10.89
CA SER A 457 -5.88 -1.74 -10.37
C SER A 457 -5.58 -1.41 -8.92
N THR A 458 -5.08 -2.40 -8.19
CA THR A 458 -4.28 -2.11 -7.00
C THR A 458 -2.93 -1.57 -7.42
N ALA A 459 -2.24 -0.85 -6.53
CA ALA A 459 -0.86 -0.47 -6.79
C ALA A 459 -0.04 -0.42 -5.51
N GLY A 460 0.98 -1.26 -5.45
CA GLY A 460 1.96 -1.29 -4.36
C GLY A 460 3.35 -0.94 -4.83
N ASN A 461 4.13 -0.33 -3.95
CA ASN A 461 5.53 -0.03 -4.21
C ASN A 461 6.27 -1.28 -4.71
N ARG A 462 7.34 -1.08 -5.45
CA ARG A 462 8.13 -2.14 -6.06
C ARG A 462 7.34 -3.03 -7.04
N GLY A 463 6.25 -2.49 -7.65
CA GLY A 463 5.53 -3.14 -8.76
C GLY A 463 4.58 -4.27 -8.35
N GLN A 464 3.82 -4.08 -7.27
CA GLN A 464 2.78 -5.00 -6.84
C GLN A 464 1.45 -4.58 -7.46
N PHE A 465 0.92 -5.34 -8.42
CA PHE A 465 -0.31 -4.98 -9.14
C PHE A 465 -1.29 -6.15 -9.21
N VAL A 466 -2.56 -5.81 -9.06
CA VAL A 466 -3.71 -6.62 -9.48
C VAL A 466 -4.53 -5.73 -10.40
N LEU A 467 -4.60 -6.08 -11.66
CA LEU A 467 -5.44 -5.40 -12.66
C LEU A 467 -6.72 -6.23 -12.85
N VAL A 468 -7.83 -5.55 -12.82
CA VAL A 468 -9.16 -6.12 -13.08
C VAL A 468 -9.75 -5.42 -14.30
N VAL A 469 -10.15 -6.19 -15.31
CA VAL A 469 -10.64 -5.67 -16.60
C VAL A 469 -11.99 -6.31 -16.92
N PRO A 470 -13.10 -5.75 -16.43
CA PRO A 470 -14.44 -6.36 -16.59
C PRO A 470 -14.85 -6.60 -18.03
N SER A 471 -14.54 -5.68 -18.95
CA SER A 471 -14.87 -5.81 -20.39
C SER A 471 -14.16 -6.98 -21.09
N HIS A 472 -13.19 -7.61 -20.45
CA HIS A 472 -12.41 -8.73 -21.01
C HIS A 472 -12.40 -9.96 -20.10
N ASP A 473 -13.23 -10.00 -19.05
CA ASP A 473 -13.23 -11.07 -18.04
C ASP A 473 -11.82 -11.45 -17.56
N LEU A 474 -10.98 -10.41 -17.28
CA LEU A 474 -9.53 -10.58 -17.14
C LEU A 474 -9.04 -10.07 -15.79
N VAL A 475 -8.19 -10.87 -15.14
CA VAL A 475 -7.36 -10.47 -14.00
C VAL A 475 -5.89 -10.69 -14.32
N ILE A 476 -5.07 -9.68 -14.10
CA ILE A 476 -3.61 -9.77 -14.26
C ILE A 476 -2.95 -9.44 -12.93
N VAL A 477 -2.09 -10.33 -12.45
CA VAL A 477 -1.30 -10.10 -11.24
C VAL A 477 0.17 -10.03 -11.61
N ARG A 478 0.83 -8.93 -11.25
CA ARG A 478 2.29 -8.85 -11.25
C ARG A 478 2.81 -8.69 -9.84
N ARG A 479 3.76 -9.52 -9.45
CA ARG A 479 4.58 -9.31 -8.25
C ARG A 479 5.95 -8.83 -8.70
N GLY A 480 6.46 -7.79 -8.06
CA GLY A 480 7.75 -7.21 -8.41
C GLY A 480 8.63 -6.94 -7.20
N LEU A 481 9.91 -6.70 -7.46
CA LEU A 481 10.88 -6.13 -6.52
C LEU A 481 11.60 -4.95 -7.16
N ASP A 482 10.86 -4.12 -7.88
CA ASP A 482 11.40 -2.92 -8.51
C ASP A 482 12.14 -2.05 -7.48
N TYR A 483 13.22 -1.42 -7.91
CA TYR A 483 14.03 -0.52 -7.09
C TYR A 483 14.48 0.69 -7.92
N GLY A 484 15.14 1.66 -7.29
CA GLY A 484 15.60 2.85 -7.98
C GLY A 484 14.46 3.80 -8.38
N ARG A 485 14.60 4.44 -9.57
CA ARG A 485 13.69 5.51 -10.00
C ARG A 485 12.80 5.14 -11.19
N GLN A 486 13.12 4.07 -11.91
CA GLN A 486 12.36 3.63 -13.07
C GLN A 486 11.32 2.59 -12.68
N GLY A 487 10.15 3.06 -12.30
CA GLY A 487 9.06 2.17 -11.96
C GLY A 487 8.46 1.44 -13.16
N PHE A 488 7.87 0.29 -12.88
CA PHE A 488 7.12 -0.48 -13.85
C PHE A 488 5.71 0.10 -14.03
N ASN A 489 5.28 0.32 -15.27
CA ASN A 489 3.95 0.85 -15.56
C ASN A 489 2.93 -0.28 -15.74
N ARG A 490 1.92 -0.34 -14.85
CA ARG A 490 0.87 -1.36 -14.88
C ARG A 490 -0.05 -1.26 -16.09
N TRP A 491 -0.31 -0.03 -16.57
CA TRP A 491 -1.17 0.17 -17.73
C TRP A 491 -0.48 -0.25 -19.03
N ASP A 492 0.85 -0.14 -19.10
CA ASP A 492 1.63 -0.70 -20.21
C ASP A 492 1.59 -2.22 -20.19
N LEU A 493 1.65 -2.85 -18.99
CA LEU A 493 1.47 -4.30 -18.87
C LEU A 493 0.08 -4.72 -19.39
N LEU A 494 -0.97 -3.99 -18.99
CA LEU A 494 -2.31 -4.26 -19.48
C LEU A 494 -2.37 -4.19 -21.00
N ARG A 495 -1.86 -3.12 -21.59
CA ARG A 495 -1.79 -2.97 -23.06
C ARG A 495 -1.07 -4.14 -23.73
N GLU A 496 0.07 -4.56 -23.18
CA GLU A 496 0.83 -5.69 -23.75
C GLU A 496 0.04 -7.00 -23.67
N VAL A 497 -0.62 -7.28 -22.55
CA VAL A 497 -1.43 -8.50 -22.38
C VAL A 497 -2.67 -8.46 -23.30
N LEU A 498 -3.31 -7.31 -23.45
CA LEU A 498 -4.50 -7.16 -24.31
C LEU A 498 -4.25 -7.45 -25.78
N LYS A 499 -3.00 -7.41 -26.26
CA LYS A 499 -2.67 -7.84 -27.62
C LYS A 499 -3.02 -9.31 -27.88
N ALA A 500 -3.15 -10.12 -26.84
CA ALA A 500 -3.57 -11.51 -26.96
C ALA A 500 -5.08 -11.69 -27.15
N PHE A 501 -5.88 -10.64 -26.94
CA PHE A 501 -7.35 -10.69 -27.01
C PHE A 501 -7.95 -10.00 -28.24
N GLY A 502 -7.14 -9.50 -29.15
CA GLY A 502 -7.55 -8.93 -30.44
C GLY A 502 -7.66 -7.42 -30.44
#